data_064717875aabb60cd2db07cd88ffc535
#
_entry.id   064717875aabb60cd2db07cd88ffc535
#
_cell.length_a   1.000
_cell.length_b   1.000
_cell.length_c   1.000
_cell.angle_alpha   90.00
_cell.angle_beta   90.00
_cell.angle_gamma   90.00
#
_symmetry.space_group_name_H-M   'P 1'
#
loop_
_entity.id
_entity.type
_entity.pdbx_description
1 polymer ?
#
loop_
_entity_poly.entity_id
_entity_poly.type
_entity_poly.pdbx_seq_one_letter_code
_entity_poly.pdbx_strand_id
1 'polypeptide(L)'
;MDRKFSNRPFTHIRPMSVREVLKEMKDICGLMIDLAYASVLLNDEELANEVLEFEREIDSLLYQLWASAAIAVRDREDAEAMASVIKVAMAMDEISNAVSDITHVVLRRLGIHPAVREVFDKIEPKYKRVVIAEDSYLVGKSIGELDLDVELGIYVIAIRRGKELIIDPEDFEVFKAGDIVIVKGPTACLEDFAKVASGEIKDWSEVIEE
;
A
#
# COMPACT_ATOMS: atom_id res chain seq x y z
N MET A 1 -17.59 -1.05 -1.70
CA MET A 1 -17.82 -2.39 -1.10
C MET A 1 -16.87 -2.46 0.08
N ASP A 2 -17.40 -2.24 1.29
CA ASP A 2 -16.62 -2.03 2.52
C ASP A 2 -15.66 -3.20 2.77
N ARG A 3 -14.37 -3.01 2.50
CA ARG A 3 -13.31 -3.87 3.02
C ARG A 3 -13.11 -3.54 4.51
N LYS A 4 -14.02 -3.99 5.36
CA LYS A 4 -13.74 -4.13 6.78
C LYS A 4 -12.83 -5.34 6.93
N PHE A 5 -11.53 -5.10 7.03
CA PHE A 5 -10.58 -6.10 7.50
C PHE A 5 -10.96 -6.47 8.94
N SER A 6 -11.77 -7.50 9.07
CA SER A 6 -12.29 -8.02 10.33
C SER A 6 -11.48 -9.26 10.66
N ASN A 7 -10.95 -9.29 11.86
CA ASN A 7 -10.37 -10.42 12.58
C ASN A 7 -11.29 -11.66 12.45
N ARG A 8 -11.16 -12.44 11.36
CA ARG A 8 -11.98 -13.64 11.10
C ARG A 8 -11.11 -14.88 11.28
N PRO A 9 -11.51 -15.76 12.18
CA PRO A 9 -10.89 -17.09 12.23
C PRO A 9 -11.13 -17.81 10.89
N PHE A 10 -10.24 -18.73 10.51
CA PHE A 10 -10.14 -19.50 9.26
C PHE A 10 -11.43 -20.16 8.72
N THR A 11 -12.59 -19.92 9.34
CA THR A 11 -13.87 -20.63 9.10
C THR A 11 -14.74 -20.05 7.97
N HIS A 12 -14.37 -18.92 7.34
CA HIS A 12 -15.12 -18.33 6.23
C HIS A 12 -14.21 -17.95 5.06
N ILE A 13 -13.47 -18.94 4.55
CA ILE A 13 -12.71 -18.80 3.30
C ILE A 13 -13.75 -18.67 2.17
N ARG A 14 -13.85 -17.49 1.56
CA ARG A 14 -14.56 -17.34 0.29
C ARG A 14 -13.83 -18.23 -0.73
N PRO A 15 -14.50 -19.15 -1.42
CA PRO A 15 -13.82 -19.96 -2.43
C PRO A 15 -13.35 -19.02 -3.55
N MET A 16 -12.02 -18.85 -3.63
CA MET A 16 -11.35 -18.09 -4.67
C MET A 16 -10.67 -19.08 -5.64
N SER A 17 -10.69 -18.74 -6.92
CA SER A 17 -9.89 -19.48 -7.87
C SER A 17 -8.40 -19.22 -7.64
N VAL A 18 -7.54 -20.15 -8.06
CA VAL A 18 -6.08 -20.00 -8.01
C VAL A 18 -5.61 -18.65 -8.60
N ARG A 19 -6.26 -18.23 -9.70
CA ARG A 19 -5.94 -16.96 -10.36
C ARG A 19 -6.27 -15.73 -9.49
N GLU A 20 -7.42 -15.76 -8.83
CA GLU A 20 -7.85 -14.67 -7.93
C GLU A 20 -6.91 -14.58 -6.74
N VAL A 21 -6.53 -15.72 -6.14
CA VAL A 21 -5.59 -15.75 -5.01
C VAL A 21 -4.24 -15.18 -5.41
N LEU A 22 -3.67 -15.60 -6.54
CA LEU A 22 -2.37 -15.08 -7.02
C LEU A 22 -2.43 -13.58 -7.30
N LYS A 23 -3.55 -13.09 -7.85
CA LYS A 23 -3.72 -11.66 -8.08
C LYS A 23 -3.75 -10.90 -6.77
N GLU A 24 -4.54 -11.35 -5.80
CA GLU A 24 -4.64 -10.74 -4.47
C GLU A 24 -3.27 -10.72 -3.77
N MET A 25 -2.55 -11.85 -3.74
CA MET A 25 -1.20 -11.91 -3.17
C MET A 25 -0.25 -10.91 -3.81
N LYS A 26 -0.25 -10.79 -5.15
CA LYS A 26 0.58 -9.84 -5.89
C LYS A 26 0.24 -8.40 -5.51
N ASP A 27 -1.06 -8.06 -5.45
CA ASP A 27 -1.52 -6.70 -5.13
C ASP A 27 -1.15 -6.33 -3.69
N ILE A 28 -1.36 -7.25 -2.73
CA ILE A 28 -0.95 -7.08 -1.33
C ILE A 28 0.56 -6.93 -1.20
N CYS A 29 1.38 -7.76 -1.84
CA CYS A 29 2.84 -7.65 -1.78
C CYS A 29 3.32 -6.27 -2.27
N GLY A 30 2.74 -5.73 -3.34
CA GLY A 30 3.07 -4.40 -3.84
C GLY A 30 2.77 -3.32 -2.80
N LEU A 31 1.59 -3.37 -2.21
CA LEU A 31 1.17 -2.43 -1.16
C LEU A 31 2.03 -2.53 0.11
N MET A 32 2.36 -3.74 0.54
CA MET A 32 3.24 -3.98 1.70
C MET A 32 4.59 -3.30 1.54
N ILE A 33 5.19 -3.35 0.34
CA ILE A 33 6.47 -2.69 0.07
C ILE A 33 6.34 -1.17 0.28
N ASP A 34 5.30 -0.56 -0.26
CA ASP A 34 5.05 0.88 -0.12
C ASP A 34 4.83 1.27 1.34
N LEU A 35 4.01 0.51 2.07
CA LEU A 35 3.74 0.74 3.49
C LEU A 35 4.99 0.56 4.35
N ALA A 36 5.81 -0.46 4.09
CA ALA A 36 7.03 -0.71 4.85
C ALA A 36 8.03 0.44 4.69
N TYR A 37 8.28 0.88 3.45
CA TYR A 37 9.16 2.03 3.21
C TYR A 37 8.58 3.32 3.81
N ALA A 38 7.29 3.59 3.62
CA ALA A 38 6.63 4.74 4.23
C ALA A 38 6.75 4.70 5.76
N SER A 39 6.51 3.53 6.39
CA SER A 39 6.61 3.37 7.84
C SER A 39 7.99 3.72 8.37
N VAL A 40 9.04 3.25 7.70
CA VAL A 40 10.44 3.48 8.10
C VAL A 40 10.85 4.93 7.87
N LEU A 41 10.56 5.51 6.69
CA LEU A 41 10.96 6.87 6.33
C LEU A 41 10.21 7.93 7.14
N LEU A 42 8.93 7.69 7.43
CA LEU A 42 8.08 8.59 8.20
C LEU A 42 8.06 8.28 9.70
N ASN A 43 8.76 7.20 10.12
CA ASN A 43 8.78 6.67 11.49
C ASN A 43 7.35 6.47 12.04
N ASP A 44 6.54 5.71 11.30
CA ASP A 44 5.11 5.50 11.56
C ASP A 44 4.84 4.06 11.99
N GLU A 45 4.60 3.87 13.32
CA GLU A 45 4.34 2.55 13.91
C GLU A 45 2.99 1.97 13.44
N GLU A 46 2.02 2.79 13.06
CA GLU A 46 0.70 2.33 12.61
C GLU A 46 0.80 1.68 11.23
N LEU A 47 1.50 2.33 10.27
CA LEU A 47 1.79 1.73 8.97
C LEU A 47 2.62 0.44 9.10
N ALA A 48 3.58 0.41 10.04
CA ALA A 48 4.38 -0.78 10.28
C ALA A 48 3.52 -1.96 10.77
N ASN A 49 2.52 -1.71 11.63
CA ASN A 49 1.60 -2.73 12.09
C ASN A 49 0.67 -3.22 10.97
N GLU A 50 0.23 -2.34 10.06
CA GLU A 50 -0.57 -2.75 8.90
C GLU A 50 0.19 -3.75 8.01
N VAL A 51 1.50 -3.54 7.82
CA VAL A 51 2.33 -4.51 7.09
C VAL A 51 2.29 -5.89 7.74
N LEU A 52 2.32 -5.97 9.09
CA LEU A 52 2.22 -7.26 9.79
C LEU A 52 0.82 -7.91 9.67
N GLU A 53 -0.24 -7.12 9.51
CA GLU A 53 -1.57 -7.67 9.23
C GLU A 53 -1.63 -8.25 7.81
N PHE A 54 -1.06 -7.54 6.81
CA PHE A 54 -0.98 -8.04 5.44
C PHE A 54 -0.10 -9.30 5.30
N GLU A 55 0.97 -9.43 6.07
CA GLU A 55 1.77 -10.66 6.14
C GLU A 55 0.90 -11.87 6.51
N ARG A 56 0.06 -11.73 7.56
CA ARG A 56 -0.88 -12.79 7.97
C ARG A 56 -1.94 -13.07 6.89
N GLU A 57 -2.33 -12.07 6.12
CA GLU A 57 -3.25 -12.24 5.00
C GLU A 57 -2.59 -13.04 3.86
N ILE A 58 -1.32 -12.75 3.52
CA ILE A 58 -0.54 -13.52 2.55
C ILE A 58 -0.41 -14.98 2.99
N ASP A 59 -0.10 -15.26 4.26
CA ASP A 59 -0.07 -16.63 4.82
C ASP A 59 -1.40 -17.36 4.60
N SER A 60 -2.50 -16.67 4.86
CA SER A 60 -3.85 -17.22 4.67
C SER A 60 -4.17 -17.50 3.20
N LEU A 61 -3.77 -16.60 2.31
CA LEU A 61 -3.93 -16.75 0.86
C LEU A 61 -3.08 -17.89 0.31
N LEU A 62 -1.84 -18.04 0.78
CA LEU A 62 -0.97 -19.16 0.42
C LEU A 62 -1.59 -20.50 0.81
N TYR A 63 -2.16 -20.59 2.01
CA TYR A 63 -2.87 -21.79 2.44
C TYR A 63 -4.10 -22.09 1.56
N GLN A 64 -4.89 -21.06 1.22
CA GLN A 64 -6.02 -21.20 0.28
C GLN A 64 -5.56 -21.69 -1.10
N LEU A 65 -4.45 -21.15 -1.59
CA LEU A 65 -3.88 -21.58 -2.87
C LEU A 65 -3.54 -23.05 -2.86
N TRP A 66 -2.86 -23.54 -1.80
CA TRP A 66 -2.54 -24.98 -1.69
C TRP A 66 -3.77 -25.85 -1.67
N ALA A 67 -4.80 -25.46 -0.92
CA ALA A 67 -6.05 -26.20 -0.87
C ALA A 67 -6.75 -26.23 -2.24
N SER A 68 -6.82 -25.08 -2.92
CA SER A 68 -7.41 -24.96 -4.25
C SER A 68 -6.62 -25.73 -5.32
N ALA A 69 -5.28 -25.69 -5.24
CA ALA A 69 -4.41 -26.43 -6.12
C ALA A 69 -4.59 -27.95 -5.96
N ALA A 70 -4.66 -28.43 -4.72
CA ALA A 70 -4.87 -29.84 -4.44
C ALA A 70 -6.19 -30.39 -5.02
N ILE A 71 -7.25 -29.58 -5.05
CA ILE A 71 -8.56 -29.95 -5.60
C ILE A 71 -8.56 -29.87 -7.15
N ALA A 72 -7.76 -28.97 -7.73
CA ALA A 72 -7.73 -28.73 -9.16
C ALA A 72 -6.93 -29.80 -9.94
N VAL A 73 -6.01 -30.52 -9.28
CA VAL A 73 -5.14 -31.53 -9.91
C VAL A 73 -5.95 -32.80 -10.21
N ARG A 74 -6.01 -33.19 -11.49
CA ARG A 74 -6.68 -34.42 -11.99
C ARG A 74 -5.69 -35.46 -12.50
N ASP A 75 -4.54 -34.99 -12.99
CA ASP A 75 -3.52 -35.84 -13.58
C ASP A 75 -2.11 -35.27 -13.35
N ARG A 76 -1.09 -35.88 -13.94
CA ARG A 76 0.30 -35.49 -13.78
C ARG A 76 0.60 -34.13 -14.43
N GLU A 77 -0.02 -33.82 -15.57
CA GLU A 77 0.19 -32.57 -16.29
C GLU A 77 -0.37 -31.40 -15.50
N ASP A 78 -1.56 -31.56 -14.93
CA ASP A 78 -2.14 -30.60 -13.99
C ASP A 78 -1.23 -30.38 -12.75
N ALA A 79 -0.64 -31.47 -12.22
CA ALA A 79 0.25 -31.37 -11.06
C ALA A 79 1.55 -30.60 -11.38
N GLU A 80 2.15 -30.83 -12.55
CA GLU A 80 3.36 -30.13 -13.00
C GLU A 80 3.06 -28.62 -13.25
N ALA A 81 1.93 -28.31 -13.87
CA ALA A 81 1.47 -26.91 -14.04
C ALA A 81 1.25 -26.23 -12.68
N MET A 82 0.57 -26.91 -11.75
CA MET A 82 0.26 -26.37 -10.44
C MET A 82 1.51 -26.17 -9.57
N ALA A 83 2.54 -27.01 -9.73
CA ALA A 83 3.82 -26.84 -9.04
C ALA A 83 4.48 -25.48 -9.36
N SER A 84 4.38 -25.00 -10.60
CA SER A 84 4.89 -23.67 -10.99
C SER A 84 4.12 -22.53 -10.31
N VAL A 85 2.81 -22.66 -10.22
CA VAL A 85 1.92 -21.70 -9.54
C VAL A 85 2.25 -21.61 -8.04
N ILE A 86 2.38 -22.77 -7.39
CA ILE A 86 2.76 -22.84 -5.97
C ILE A 86 4.13 -22.19 -5.75
N LYS A 87 5.09 -22.42 -6.64
CA LYS A 87 6.43 -21.82 -6.53
C LYS A 87 6.39 -20.30 -6.59
N VAL A 88 5.54 -19.72 -7.44
CA VAL A 88 5.35 -18.25 -7.51
C VAL A 88 4.70 -17.73 -6.23
N ALA A 89 3.66 -18.40 -5.73
CA ALA A 89 3.01 -18.00 -4.48
C ALA A 89 3.95 -18.07 -3.27
N MET A 90 4.78 -19.10 -3.17
CA MET A 90 5.81 -19.20 -2.13
C MET A 90 6.85 -18.09 -2.21
N ALA A 91 7.22 -17.65 -3.42
CA ALA A 91 8.12 -16.51 -3.59
C ALA A 91 7.48 -15.18 -3.15
N MET A 92 6.16 -15.01 -3.34
CA MET A 92 5.42 -13.85 -2.82
C MET A 92 5.38 -13.85 -1.29
N ASP A 93 5.20 -15.01 -0.67
CA ASP A 93 5.28 -15.19 0.77
C ASP A 93 6.68 -14.84 1.32
N GLU A 94 7.75 -15.29 0.67
CA GLU A 94 9.12 -14.90 1.02
C GLU A 94 9.36 -13.40 0.92
N ILE A 95 8.76 -12.71 -0.09
CA ILE A 95 8.78 -11.26 -0.22
C ILE A 95 8.04 -10.61 0.94
N SER A 96 6.84 -11.08 1.27
CA SER A 96 6.04 -10.59 2.38
C SER A 96 6.82 -10.64 3.71
N ASN A 97 7.44 -11.78 4.01
CA ASN A 97 8.28 -11.96 5.20
C ASN A 97 9.47 -10.97 5.22
N ALA A 98 10.15 -10.80 4.09
CA ALA A 98 11.28 -9.87 4.00
C ALA A 98 10.83 -8.40 4.17
N VAL A 99 9.65 -8.06 3.69
CA VAL A 99 9.07 -6.71 3.83
C VAL A 99 8.64 -6.44 5.26
N SER A 100 8.06 -7.42 5.95
CA SER A 100 7.70 -7.30 7.37
C SER A 100 8.92 -7.12 8.26
N ASP A 101 10.04 -7.77 7.93
CA ASP A 101 11.33 -7.58 8.63
C ASP A 101 11.81 -6.11 8.59
N ILE A 102 11.57 -5.40 7.48
CA ILE A 102 11.90 -3.97 7.37
C ILE A 102 11.16 -3.14 8.42
N THR A 103 9.89 -3.44 8.68
CA THR A 103 9.05 -2.69 9.64
C THR A 103 9.51 -2.84 11.09
N HIS A 104 10.22 -3.92 11.39
CA HIS A 104 10.79 -4.13 12.73
C HIS A 104 11.79 -3.04 13.14
N VAL A 105 12.39 -2.32 12.19
CA VAL A 105 13.24 -1.15 12.49
C VAL A 105 12.44 -0.09 13.24
N VAL A 106 11.20 0.14 12.82
CA VAL A 106 10.27 1.10 13.45
C VAL A 106 9.71 0.53 14.74
N LEU A 107 9.13 -0.68 14.70
CA LEU A 107 8.46 -1.29 15.84
C LEU A 107 9.39 -1.54 17.04
N ARG A 108 10.67 -1.83 16.79
CA ARG A 108 11.70 -1.97 17.82
C ARG A 108 12.42 -0.67 18.15
N ARG A 109 12.03 0.44 17.51
CA ARG A 109 12.62 1.79 17.72
C ARG A 109 14.14 1.81 17.56
N LEU A 110 14.65 1.04 16.59
CA LEU A 110 16.09 0.93 16.34
C LEU A 110 16.66 2.21 15.72
N GLY A 111 15.80 3.03 15.10
CA GLY A 111 16.21 4.19 14.31
C GLY A 111 16.86 3.80 12.99
N ILE A 112 16.88 4.73 12.04
CA ILE A 112 17.54 4.52 10.75
C ILE A 112 18.94 5.08 10.84
N HIS A 113 19.94 4.24 10.56
CA HIS A 113 21.32 4.71 10.46
C HIS A 113 21.45 5.79 9.37
N PRO A 114 22.20 6.90 9.61
CA PRO A 114 22.31 8.00 8.64
C PRO A 114 22.70 7.56 7.23
N ALA A 115 23.61 6.59 7.09
CA ALA A 115 24.00 6.06 5.78
C ALA A 115 22.84 5.36 5.03
N VAL A 116 21.91 4.72 5.73
CA VAL A 116 20.72 4.13 5.12
C VAL A 116 19.77 5.25 4.67
N ARG A 117 19.56 6.26 5.51
CA ARG A 117 18.74 7.43 5.15
C ARG A 117 19.30 8.13 3.92
N GLU A 118 20.61 8.34 3.82
CA GLU A 118 21.25 8.94 2.65
C GLU A 118 20.99 8.16 1.35
N VAL A 119 20.92 6.84 1.42
CA VAL A 119 20.57 6.00 0.24
C VAL A 119 19.10 6.25 -0.15
N PHE A 120 18.20 6.23 0.80
CA PHE A 120 16.77 6.48 0.52
C PHE A 120 16.51 7.90 0.00
N ASP A 121 17.31 8.89 0.45
CA ASP A 121 17.21 10.28 -0.04
C ASP A 121 17.63 10.43 -1.51
N LYS A 122 18.30 9.44 -2.10
CA LYS A 122 18.76 9.43 -3.50
C LYS A 122 17.90 8.58 -4.43
N ILE A 123 16.92 7.84 -3.89
CA ILE A 123 16.08 6.90 -4.66
C ILE A 123 14.70 7.51 -4.83
N GLU A 124 14.15 7.44 -6.04
CA GLU A 124 12.75 7.71 -6.35
C GLU A 124 11.97 6.36 -6.45
N PRO A 125 10.66 6.33 -6.17
CA PRO A 125 9.82 7.43 -5.68
C PRO A 125 10.09 7.77 -4.22
N LYS A 126 9.75 9.01 -3.83
CA LYS A 126 9.75 9.47 -2.43
C LYS A 126 8.41 9.22 -1.77
N TYR A 127 8.43 9.25 -0.43
CA TYR A 127 7.22 9.20 0.39
C TYR A 127 7.09 10.49 1.19
N LYS A 128 5.90 11.05 1.22
CA LYS A 128 5.63 12.29 1.96
C LYS A 128 4.34 12.19 2.74
N ARG A 129 4.35 12.73 3.95
CA ARG A 129 3.15 12.94 4.77
C ARG A 129 2.71 14.38 4.60
N VAL A 130 1.45 14.58 4.24
CA VAL A 130 0.86 15.89 3.97
C VAL A 130 -0.44 16.02 4.75
N VAL A 131 -0.70 17.20 5.31
CA VAL A 131 -1.96 17.51 5.99
C VAL A 131 -2.81 18.36 5.07
N ILE A 132 -4.07 17.98 4.87
CA ILE A 132 -5.04 18.75 4.08
C ILE A 132 -5.56 19.91 4.92
N ALA A 133 -5.23 21.14 4.54
CA ALA A 133 -5.73 22.34 5.19
C ALA A 133 -7.23 22.56 4.90
N GLU A 134 -7.92 23.32 5.77
CA GLU A 134 -9.35 23.62 5.60
C GLU A 134 -9.65 24.37 4.29
N ASP A 135 -8.74 25.21 3.83
CA ASP A 135 -8.85 26.03 2.63
C ASP A 135 -8.08 25.43 1.42
N SER A 136 -7.64 24.18 1.52
CA SER A 136 -7.00 23.46 0.42
C SER A 136 -7.97 23.23 -0.75
N TYR A 137 -7.47 23.35 -1.97
CA TYR A 137 -8.18 22.97 -3.18
C TYR A 137 -8.64 21.50 -3.19
N LEU A 138 -7.92 20.63 -2.48
CA LEU A 138 -8.21 19.20 -2.43
C LEU A 138 -9.47 18.86 -1.63
N VAL A 139 -9.93 19.75 -0.74
CA VAL A 139 -11.10 19.49 0.10
C VAL A 139 -12.35 19.32 -0.76
N GLY A 140 -13.01 18.17 -0.60
CA GLY A 140 -14.22 17.82 -1.34
C GLY A 140 -13.97 17.21 -2.72
N LYS A 141 -12.71 17.06 -3.15
CA LYS A 141 -12.33 16.35 -4.38
C LYS A 141 -12.04 14.90 -4.09
N SER A 142 -12.42 13.99 -5.00
CA SER A 142 -12.03 12.60 -4.93
C SER A 142 -10.65 12.38 -5.56
N ILE A 143 -10.01 11.27 -5.22
CA ILE A 143 -8.71 10.88 -5.77
C ILE A 143 -8.81 10.78 -7.29
N GLY A 144 -9.85 10.11 -7.80
CA GLY A 144 -10.06 9.93 -9.24
C GLY A 144 -10.42 11.22 -10.01
N GLU A 145 -11.02 12.26 -9.35
CA GLU A 145 -11.25 13.57 -10.00
C GLU A 145 -9.96 14.35 -10.21
N LEU A 146 -8.91 14.01 -9.46
CA LEU A 146 -7.63 14.71 -9.51
C LEU A 146 -6.62 14.03 -10.43
N ASP A 147 -6.88 12.78 -10.86
CA ASP A 147 -6.01 11.96 -11.71
C ASP A 147 -4.51 12.04 -11.32
N LEU A 148 -4.24 12.00 -9.99
CA LEU A 148 -2.92 12.26 -9.41
C LEU A 148 -1.81 11.37 -9.96
N ASP A 149 -2.13 10.14 -10.27
CA ASP A 149 -1.21 9.14 -10.82
C ASP A 149 -0.89 9.40 -12.31
N VAL A 150 -1.87 9.85 -13.07
CA VAL A 150 -1.73 10.15 -14.51
C VAL A 150 -1.03 11.49 -14.72
N GLU A 151 -1.45 12.52 -14.01
CA GLU A 151 -0.96 13.90 -14.19
C GLU A 151 0.40 14.14 -13.52
N LEU A 152 0.62 13.59 -12.33
CA LEU A 152 1.80 13.88 -11.52
C LEU A 152 2.62 12.64 -11.13
N GLY A 153 2.16 11.44 -11.44
CA GLY A 153 2.79 10.21 -10.97
C GLY A 153 2.73 10.07 -9.44
N ILE A 154 1.72 10.66 -8.80
CA ILE A 154 1.51 10.61 -7.34
C ILE A 154 0.49 9.54 -7.02
N TYR A 155 0.84 8.65 -6.09
CA TYR A 155 -0.03 7.59 -5.58
C TYR A 155 -0.34 7.85 -4.12
N VAL A 156 -1.63 7.79 -3.76
CA VAL A 156 -2.08 7.90 -2.37
C VAL A 156 -2.00 6.52 -1.74
N ILE A 157 -1.08 6.36 -0.79
CA ILE A 157 -0.85 5.07 -0.10
C ILE A 157 -1.83 4.88 1.05
N ALA A 158 -2.07 5.95 1.82
CA ALA A 158 -2.98 5.91 2.95
C ALA A 158 -3.52 7.30 3.30
N ILE A 159 -4.70 7.33 3.91
CA ILE A 159 -5.32 8.54 4.49
C ILE A 159 -5.64 8.24 5.95
N ARG A 160 -5.07 9.02 6.87
CA ARG A 160 -5.45 9.01 8.27
C ARG A 160 -6.47 10.10 8.53
N ARG A 161 -7.67 9.71 8.87
CA ARG A 161 -8.82 10.57 9.18
C ARG A 161 -9.21 10.41 10.64
N GLY A 162 -8.69 11.29 11.50
CA GLY A 162 -8.86 11.16 12.94
C GLY A 162 -8.21 9.88 13.47
N LYS A 163 -9.03 8.90 13.87
CA LYS A 163 -8.57 7.58 14.34
C LYS A 163 -8.64 6.47 13.28
N GLU A 164 -9.21 6.78 12.14
CA GLU A 164 -9.35 5.82 11.04
C GLU A 164 -8.14 5.91 10.12
N LEU A 165 -7.59 4.77 9.77
CA LEU A 165 -6.56 4.63 8.75
C LEU A 165 -7.17 3.93 7.54
N ILE A 166 -7.21 4.63 6.40
CA ILE A 166 -7.71 4.13 5.12
C ILE A 166 -6.47 3.79 4.31
N ILE A 167 -6.23 2.51 4.06
CA ILE A 167 -5.11 1.99 3.27
C ILE A 167 -5.58 1.74 1.86
N ASP A 168 -4.73 2.07 0.86
CA ASP A 168 -5.03 1.90 -0.57
C ASP A 168 -6.42 2.46 -0.91
N PRO A 169 -6.62 3.78 -0.70
CA PRO A 169 -7.94 4.38 -0.90
C PRO A 169 -8.35 4.28 -2.38
N GLU A 170 -9.61 3.96 -2.59
CA GLU A 170 -10.19 3.85 -3.94
C GLU A 170 -10.37 5.24 -4.57
N ASP A 171 -10.51 5.31 -5.89
CA ASP A 171 -10.64 6.56 -6.66
C ASP A 171 -11.81 7.45 -6.22
N PHE A 172 -12.87 6.87 -5.64
CA PHE A 172 -14.02 7.60 -5.13
C PHE A 172 -13.81 8.19 -3.73
N GLU A 173 -12.68 7.89 -3.05
CA GLU A 173 -12.41 8.46 -1.73
C GLU A 173 -12.16 9.97 -1.85
N VAL A 174 -12.84 10.73 -0.99
CA VAL A 174 -12.84 12.20 -1.03
C VAL A 174 -11.96 12.74 0.07
N PHE A 175 -11.07 13.67 -0.28
CA PHE A 175 -10.23 14.38 0.69
C PHE A 175 -11.05 15.30 1.57
N LYS A 176 -10.75 15.30 2.88
CA LYS A 176 -11.38 16.15 3.88
C LYS A 176 -10.33 17.00 4.59
N ALA A 177 -10.78 18.17 5.03
CA ALA A 177 -9.94 19.01 5.88
C ALA A 177 -9.47 18.25 7.13
N GLY A 178 -8.19 18.36 7.44
CA GLY A 178 -7.57 17.65 8.56
C GLY A 178 -7.13 16.20 8.25
N ASP A 179 -7.38 15.68 7.04
CA ASP A 179 -6.82 14.39 6.63
C ASP A 179 -5.29 14.49 6.60
N ILE A 180 -4.64 13.45 7.11
CA ILE A 180 -3.20 13.25 6.95
C ILE A 180 -3.02 12.22 5.85
N VAL A 181 -2.49 12.67 4.71
CA VAL A 181 -2.33 11.84 3.51
C VAL A 181 -0.89 11.39 3.38
N ILE A 182 -0.68 10.11 3.12
CA ILE A 182 0.62 9.53 2.81
C ILE A 182 0.64 9.24 1.33
N VAL A 183 1.57 9.89 0.64
CA VAL A 183 1.72 9.82 -0.81
C VAL A 183 3.11 9.39 -1.21
N LYS A 184 3.23 8.73 -2.37
CA LYS A 184 4.50 8.46 -3.04
C LYS A 184 4.51 9.06 -4.44
N GLY A 185 5.68 9.48 -4.90
CA GLY A 185 5.84 10.04 -6.24
C GLY A 185 7.21 10.71 -6.42
N PRO A 186 7.41 11.40 -7.57
CA PRO A 186 8.59 12.22 -7.81
C PRO A 186 8.68 13.38 -6.82
N THR A 187 9.90 13.75 -6.42
CA THR A 187 10.13 14.79 -5.40
C THR A 187 9.45 16.11 -5.75
N ALA A 188 9.61 16.59 -6.99
CA ALA A 188 9.01 17.85 -7.42
C ALA A 188 7.47 17.83 -7.29
N CYS A 189 6.83 16.79 -7.81
CA CYS A 189 5.37 16.63 -7.77
C CYS A 189 4.84 16.53 -6.32
N LEU A 190 5.59 15.86 -5.43
CA LEU A 190 5.23 15.79 -4.00
C LEU A 190 5.35 17.13 -3.28
N GLU A 191 6.28 18.00 -3.72
CA GLU A 191 6.41 19.35 -3.19
C GLU A 191 5.22 20.23 -3.61
N ASP A 192 4.82 20.15 -4.87
CA ASP A 192 3.69 20.90 -5.38
C ASP A 192 2.36 20.38 -4.80
N PHE A 193 2.17 19.07 -4.71
CA PHE A 193 1.04 18.49 -4.00
C PHE A 193 0.95 19.00 -2.56
N ALA A 194 2.08 19.11 -1.86
CA ALA A 194 2.09 19.63 -0.49
C ALA A 194 1.69 21.11 -0.42
N LYS A 195 2.05 21.94 -1.40
CA LYS A 195 1.62 23.34 -1.47
C LYS A 195 0.10 23.47 -1.73
N VAL A 196 -0.45 22.60 -2.59
CA VAL A 196 -1.90 22.55 -2.82
C VAL A 196 -2.63 22.06 -1.56
N ALA A 197 -2.10 21.03 -0.90
CA ALA A 197 -2.68 20.49 0.32
C ALA A 197 -2.65 21.49 1.49
N SER A 198 -1.59 22.30 1.60
CA SER A 198 -1.50 23.37 2.60
C SER A 198 -2.36 24.60 2.28
N GLY A 199 -2.92 24.69 1.07
CA GLY A 199 -3.66 25.84 0.59
C GLY A 199 -2.78 27.01 0.12
N GLU A 200 -1.47 26.81 -0.05
CA GLU A 200 -0.54 27.80 -0.62
C GLU A 200 -0.84 28.01 -2.12
N ILE A 201 -1.08 26.93 -2.85
CA ILE A 201 -1.59 26.93 -4.23
C ILE A 201 -3.11 26.67 -4.17
N LYS A 202 -3.87 27.59 -4.79
CA LYS A 202 -5.34 27.57 -4.75
C LYS A 202 -5.99 27.01 -6.01
N ASP A 203 -5.22 26.82 -7.08
CA ASP A 203 -5.70 26.30 -8.35
C ASP A 203 -4.82 25.13 -8.79
N TRP A 204 -5.44 23.99 -9.03
CA TRP A 204 -4.77 22.78 -9.50
C TRP A 204 -4.11 22.95 -10.88
N SER A 205 -4.66 23.82 -11.72
CA SER A 205 -4.12 24.12 -13.05
C SER A 205 -2.72 24.72 -13.00
N GLU A 206 -2.35 25.43 -11.90
CA GLU A 206 -1.00 25.98 -11.73
C GLU A 206 0.08 24.90 -11.59
N VAL A 207 -0.32 23.67 -11.21
CA VAL A 207 0.60 22.54 -11.00
C VAL A 207 0.76 21.68 -12.25
N ILE A 208 -0.29 21.60 -13.09
CA ILE A 208 -0.30 20.73 -14.28
C ILE A 208 0.35 21.42 -15.50
N GLU A 209 0.38 22.75 -15.55
CA GLU A 209 0.88 23.52 -16.70
C GLU A 209 2.42 23.72 -16.70
N GLU A 210 3.16 23.32 -15.63
CA GLU A 210 4.62 23.38 -15.57
C GLU A 210 5.26 22.02 -15.96
#